data_ac9c002e1a4b63a15c22438e7b791528
#
_entry.id   ac9c002e1a4b63a15c22438e7b791528
#
_cell.length_a   1.000
_cell.length_b   1.000
_cell.length_c   1.000
_cell.angle_alpha   90.00
_cell.angle_beta   90.00
_cell.angle_gamma   90.00
#
_symmetry.space_group_name_H-M   'P 1'
#
loop_
_entity.id
_entity.type
_entity.pdbx_description
1 polymer ?
#
loop_
_entity_poly.entity_id
_entity_poly.type
_entity_poly.pdbx_seq_one_letter_code
_entity_poly.pdbx_strand_id
1 'polypeptide(L)'
;MDYTNFTDNKREFLQALKRCAGNVSEASKHVPVDRRTHYLWLESDPEYAAAVDAIKESLIDRAESALQTLISEGNVPAVLFFLKTQGKKRGYVERTETDVTSGGQPIVFETKVVKTRELNADD
;
A
#
# COMPACT_ATOMS: atom_id res chain seq x y z
N MET A 1 -13.80 -14.84 -6.73
CA MET A 1 -13.74 -14.46 -8.14
C MET A 1 -13.33 -15.66 -8.97
N ASP A 2 -14.04 -15.89 -10.03
CA ASP A 2 -13.85 -17.03 -10.90
C ASP A 2 -12.98 -16.62 -12.09
N TYR A 3 -11.92 -17.37 -12.34
CA TYR A 3 -10.98 -17.07 -13.43
C TYR A 3 -11.13 -18.07 -14.59
N THR A 4 -12.33 -18.58 -14.80
CA THR A 4 -12.58 -19.58 -15.85
C THR A 4 -12.35 -19.04 -17.26
N ASN A 5 -12.38 -17.71 -17.44
CA ASN A 5 -12.15 -17.07 -18.74
C ASN A 5 -10.68 -17.09 -19.17
N PHE A 6 -9.79 -17.43 -18.24
CA PHE A 6 -8.36 -17.38 -18.50
C PHE A 6 -7.80 -18.76 -18.85
N THR A 7 -6.68 -18.77 -19.56
CA THR A 7 -5.94 -20.01 -19.78
C THR A 7 -5.48 -20.59 -18.44
N ASP A 8 -5.17 -21.87 -18.43
CA ASP A 8 -4.79 -22.56 -17.19
C ASP A 8 -3.63 -21.87 -16.47
N ASN A 9 -2.60 -21.48 -17.21
CA ASN A 9 -1.44 -20.82 -16.61
C ASN A 9 -1.79 -19.48 -15.98
N LYS A 10 -2.58 -18.67 -16.67
CA LYS A 10 -3.02 -17.38 -16.14
C LYS A 10 -3.90 -17.56 -14.92
N ARG A 11 -4.84 -18.49 -14.98
CA ARG A 11 -5.72 -18.78 -13.85
C ARG A 11 -4.95 -19.22 -12.62
N GLU A 12 -4.02 -20.15 -12.80
CA GLU A 12 -3.21 -20.66 -11.70
C GLU A 12 -2.35 -19.55 -11.10
N PHE A 13 -1.79 -18.70 -11.95
CA PHE A 13 -0.96 -17.60 -11.47
C PHE A 13 -1.79 -16.54 -10.74
N LEU A 14 -2.99 -16.24 -11.22
CA LEU A 14 -3.91 -15.32 -10.52
C LEU A 14 -4.29 -15.87 -9.14
N GLN A 15 -4.56 -17.16 -9.05
CA GLN A 15 -4.86 -17.80 -7.77
C GLN A 15 -3.65 -17.73 -6.83
N ALA A 16 -2.47 -17.96 -7.36
CA ALA A 16 -1.23 -17.85 -6.58
C ALA A 16 -0.98 -16.43 -6.10
N LEU A 17 -1.20 -15.42 -6.95
CA LEU A 17 -1.07 -14.02 -6.57
C LEU A 17 -2.02 -13.68 -5.42
N LYS A 18 -3.23 -14.17 -5.49
CA LYS A 18 -4.21 -13.95 -4.43
C LYS A 18 -3.75 -14.55 -3.11
N ARG A 19 -3.21 -15.77 -3.14
CA ARG A 19 -2.68 -16.43 -1.93
C ARG A 19 -1.42 -15.75 -1.40
N CYS A 20 -0.59 -15.22 -2.29
CA CYS A 20 0.69 -14.59 -1.92
C CYS A 20 0.58 -13.08 -1.70
N ALA A 21 -0.63 -12.58 -1.50
CA ALA A 21 -0.88 -11.16 -1.25
C ALA A 21 -0.30 -10.25 -2.33
N GLY A 22 -0.40 -10.67 -3.59
CA GLY A 22 0.07 -9.88 -4.73
C GLY A 22 1.57 -9.92 -4.98
N ASN A 23 2.29 -10.74 -4.23
CA ASN A 23 3.75 -10.86 -4.38
C ASN A 23 4.07 -11.75 -5.60
N VAL A 24 4.51 -11.12 -6.68
CA VAL A 24 4.81 -11.81 -7.94
C VAL A 24 5.95 -12.82 -7.78
N SER A 25 7.00 -12.45 -7.07
CA SER A 25 8.15 -13.31 -6.85
C SER A 25 7.76 -14.58 -6.10
N GLU A 26 6.93 -14.45 -5.09
CA GLU A 26 6.45 -15.57 -4.30
C GLU A 26 5.50 -16.46 -5.11
N ALA A 27 4.60 -15.86 -5.87
CA ALA A 27 3.68 -16.58 -6.74
C ALA A 27 4.45 -17.41 -7.79
N SER A 28 5.54 -16.85 -8.32
CA SER A 28 6.39 -17.55 -9.30
C SER A 28 7.06 -18.80 -8.75
N LYS A 29 7.19 -18.92 -7.44
CA LYS A 29 7.73 -20.13 -6.80
C LYS A 29 6.71 -21.25 -6.74
N HIS A 30 5.43 -20.92 -6.75
CA HIS A 30 4.35 -21.91 -6.61
C HIS A 30 3.76 -22.36 -7.95
N VAL A 31 3.91 -21.54 -8.98
CA VAL A 31 3.40 -21.81 -10.32
C VAL A 31 4.54 -21.62 -11.31
N PRO A 32 4.71 -22.54 -12.28
CA PRO A 32 5.82 -22.43 -13.24
C PRO A 32 5.61 -21.32 -14.26
N VAL A 33 5.46 -20.09 -13.77
CA VAL A 33 5.32 -18.89 -14.57
C VAL A 33 6.38 -17.91 -14.11
N ASP A 34 7.20 -17.45 -15.05
CA ASP A 34 8.26 -16.49 -14.79
C ASP A 34 7.65 -15.09 -14.57
N ARG A 35 8.31 -14.30 -13.72
CA ARG A 35 7.93 -12.89 -13.52
C ARG A 35 7.79 -12.15 -14.84
N ARG A 36 8.73 -12.39 -15.76
CA ARG A 36 8.72 -11.76 -17.07
C ARG A 36 7.42 -12.05 -17.82
N THR A 37 6.96 -13.28 -17.77
CA THR A 37 5.70 -13.70 -18.41
C THR A 37 4.52 -12.95 -17.80
N HIS A 38 4.50 -12.81 -16.48
CA HIS A 38 3.46 -12.04 -15.80
C HIS A 38 3.38 -10.61 -16.32
N TYR A 39 4.52 -9.92 -16.42
CA TYR A 39 4.55 -8.55 -16.90
C TYR A 39 4.19 -8.42 -18.38
N LEU A 40 4.53 -9.42 -19.18
CA LEU A 40 4.08 -9.47 -20.57
C LEU A 40 2.56 -9.58 -20.66
N TRP A 41 1.96 -10.41 -19.82
CA TRP A 41 0.51 -10.54 -19.77
C TRP A 41 -0.18 -9.25 -19.33
N LEU A 42 0.41 -8.51 -18.40
CA LEU A 42 -0.13 -7.22 -17.97
C LEU A 42 -0.21 -6.23 -19.13
N GLU A 43 0.77 -6.26 -20.01
CA GLU A 43 0.80 -5.37 -21.17
C GLU A 43 -0.11 -5.82 -22.31
N SER A 44 -0.22 -7.14 -22.52
CA SER A 44 -0.88 -7.69 -23.70
C SER A 44 -2.33 -8.11 -23.47
N ASP A 45 -2.73 -8.30 -22.23
CA ASP A 45 -4.07 -8.81 -21.88
C ASP A 45 -4.76 -7.87 -20.90
N PRO A 46 -5.65 -7.00 -21.39
CA PRO A 46 -6.39 -6.08 -20.50
C PRO A 46 -7.24 -6.77 -19.45
N GLU A 47 -7.79 -7.94 -19.77
CA GLU A 47 -8.59 -8.68 -18.80
C GLU A 47 -7.73 -9.23 -17.68
N TYR A 48 -6.52 -9.70 -18.00
CA TYR A 48 -5.56 -10.14 -17.00
C TYR A 48 -5.14 -8.97 -16.10
N ALA A 49 -4.84 -7.84 -16.70
CA ALA A 49 -4.47 -6.64 -15.96
C ALA A 49 -5.58 -6.21 -14.99
N ALA A 50 -6.83 -6.26 -15.45
CA ALA A 50 -7.99 -5.94 -14.61
C ALA A 50 -8.12 -6.92 -13.45
N ALA A 51 -7.88 -8.20 -13.69
CA ALA A 51 -7.93 -9.22 -12.63
C ALA A 51 -6.86 -8.98 -11.58
N VAL A 52 -5.65 -8.63 -12.00
CA VAL A 52 -4.55 -8.32 -11.07
C VAL A 52 -4.88 -7.08 -10.23
N ASP A 53 -5.44 -6.05 -10.87
CA ASP A 53 -5.87 -4.85 -10.15
C ASP A 53 -6.95 -5.16 -9.13
N ALA A 54 -7.92 -6.02 -9.48
CA ALA A 54 -8.97 -6.43 -8.55
C ALA A 54 -8.39 -7.15 -7.33
N ILE A 55 -7.35 -7.97 -7.52
CA ILE A 55 -6.66 -8.63 -6.41
C ILE A 55 -6.02 -7.59 -5.49
N LYS A 56 -5.34 -6.60 -6.06
CA LYS A 56 -4.71 -5.54 -5.28
C LYS A 56 -5.73 -4.72 -4.50
N GLU A 57 -6.83 -4.37 -5.13
CA GLU A 57 -7.91 -3.63 -4.46
C GLU A 57 -8.51 -4.43 -3.31
N SER A 58 -8.71 -5.73 -3.51
CA SER A 58 -9.21 -6.62 -2.46
C SER A 58 -8.26 -6.67 -1.26
N LEU A 59 -6.96 -6.65 -1.51
CA LEU A 59 -5.96 -6.65 -0.44
C LEU A 59 -5.96 -5.33 0.34
N ILE A 60 -6.15 -4.22 -0.36
CA ILE A 60 -6.27 -2.91 0.28
C ILE A 60 -7.51 -2.87 1.15
N ASP A 61 -8.65 -3.36 0.65
CA ASP A 61 -9.89 -3.43 1.41
C ASP A 61 -9.72 -4.22 2.70
N ARG A 62 -9.00 -5.35 2.62
CA ARG A 62 -8.73 -6.18 3.80
C ARG A 62 -7.84 -5.46 4.79
N ALA A 63 -6.82 -4.76 4.30
CA ALA A 63 -5.92 -3.99 5.15
C ALA A 63 -6.68 -2.85 5.84
N GLU A 64 -7.57 -2.17 5.12
CA GLU A 64 -8.40 -1.12 5.69
C GLU A 64 -9.31 -1.65 6.80
N SER A 65 -9.90 -2.84 6.58
CA SER A 65 -10.74 -3.46 7.60
C SER A 65 -9.94 -3.82 8.84
N ALA A 66 -8.72 -4.35 8.67
CA ALA A 66 -7.84 -4.66 9.79
C ALA A 66 -7.43 -3.38 10.54
N LEU A 67 -7.15 -2.32 9.80
CA LEU A 67 -6.81 -1.02 10.38
C LEU A 67 -7.97 -0.49 11.23
N GLN A 68 -9.19 -0.57 10.73
CA GLN A 68 -10.38 -0.12 11.45
C GLN A 68 -10.56 -0.89 12.77
N THR A 69 -10.30 -2.19 12.73
CA THR A 69 -10.36 -3.01 13.94
C THR A 69 -9.34 -2.55 14.98
N LEU A 70 -8.11 -2.32 14.54
CA LEU A 70 -7.04 -1.84 15.42
C LEU A 70 -7.36 -0.47 16.02
N ILE A 71 -7.93 0.42 15.20
CA ILE A 71 -8.35 1.74 15.67
C ILE A 71 -9.42 1.61 16.75
N SER A 72 -10.39 0.72 16.55
CA SER A 72 -11.46 0.45 17.52
C SER A 72 -10.91 -0.05 18.84
N GLU A 73 -9.79 -0.77 18.79
CA GLU A 73 -9.12 -1.29 19.99
C GLU A 73 -8.22 -0.26 20.66
N GLY A 74 -8.10 0.92 20.08
CA GLY A 74 -7.26 1.99 20.64
C GLY A 74 -5.78 1.81 20.37
N ASN A 75 -5.42 1.06 19.33
CA ASN A 75 -4.03 0.86 18.97
C ASN A 75 -3.41 2.20 18.52
N VAL A 76 -2.44 2.69 19.27
CA VAL A 76 -1.88 4.03 19.02
C VAL A 76 -1.22 4.17 17.66
N PRO A 77 -0.33 3.25 17.22
CA PRO A 77 0.22 3.36 15.87
C PRO A 77 -0.84 3.40 14.77
N ALA A 78 -1.91 2.60 14.89
CA ALA A 78 -2.99 2.56 13.91
C ALA A 78 -3.76 3.89 13.88
N VAL A 79 -4.06 4.45 15.05
CA VAL A 79 -4.75 5.74 15.15
C VAL A 79 -3.90 6.84 14.53
N LEU A 80 -2.62 6.89 14.85
CA LEU A 80 -1.71 7.87 14.30
C LEU A 80 -1.56 7.75 12.79
N PHE A 81 -1.45 6.52 12.30
CA PHE A 81 -1.36 6.28 10.85
C PHE A 81 -2.61 6.78 10.13
N PHE A 82 -3.77 6.47 10.66
CA PHE A 82 -5.02 6.92 10.06
C PHE A 82 -5.12 8.44 10.02
N LEU A 83 -4.77 9.10 11.12
CA LEU A 83 -4.81 10.56 11.19
C LEU A 83 -3.81 11.20 10.21
N LYS A 84 -2.63 10.63 10.07
CA LYS A 84 -1.62 11.15 9.14
C LYS A 84 -2.05 11.02 7.68
N THR A 85 -2.80 9.98 7.34
CA THR A 85 -3.18 9.69 5.95
C THR A 85 -4.55 10.25 5.60
N GLN A 86 -5.52 10.07 6.46
CA GLN A 86 -6.91 10.46 6.20
C GLN A 86 -7.34 11.71 6.93
N GLY A 87 -6.58 12.14 7.90
CA GLY A 87 -6.90 13.31 8.71
C GLY A 87 -6.34 14.62 8.18
N LYS A 88 -5.72 14.63 7.02
CA LYS A 88 -5.07 15.82 6.47
C LYS A 88 -6.01 17.01 6.32
N LYS A 89 -7.24 16.79 5.92
CA LYS A 89 -8.23 17.84 5.76
C LYS A 89 -8.58 18.52 7.08
N ARG A 90 -8.39 17.81 8.19
CA ARG A 90 -8.64 18.34 9.54
C ARG A 90 -7.37 18.86 10.19
N GLY A 91 -6.27 18.90 9.45
CA GLY A 91 -5.02 19.49 9.90
C GLY A 91 -3.99 18.52 10.45
N TYR A 92 -4.25 17.22 10.38
CA TYR A 92 -3.26 16.23 10.82
C TYR A 92 -2.29 15.98 9.68
N VAL A 93 -1.09 16.51 9.82
CA VAL A 93 -0.05 16.37 8.80
C VAL A 93 1.25 15.91 9.45
N GLU A 94 2.01 15.12 8.72
CA GLU A 94 3.35 14.75 9.13
C GLU A 94 4.32 15.65 8.42
N ARG A 95 5.17 16.34 9.20
CA ARG A 95 6.16 17.26 8.68
C ARG A 95 7.55 16.71 8.95
N THR A 96 8.33 16.55 7.89
CA THR A 96 9.72 16.15 8.00
C THR A 96 10.60 17.35 7.69
N GLU A 97 11.43 17.74 8.65
CA GLU A 97 12.40 18.81 8.48
C GLU A 97 13.77 18.18 8.30
N THR A 98 14.43 18.52 7.22
CA THR A 98 15.77 18.04 6.92
C THR A 98 16.70 19.22 6.83
N ASP A 99 17.69 19.26 7.73
CA ASP A 99 18.75 20.25 7.67
C ASP A 99 19.93 19.65 6.93
N VAL A 100 20.12 20.10 5.70
CA VAL A 100 21.23 19.63 4.86
C VAL A 100 22.35 20.67 4.81
N THR A 101 22.42 21.56 5.81
CA THR A 101 23.46 22.57 5.84
C THR A 101 24.84 21.96 5.84
N SER A 102 25.66 22.44 4.96
CA SER A 102 27.06 22.08 4.87
C SER A 102 27.83 22.72 6.04
N GLY A 103 29.08 22.80 6.00
CA GLY A 103 29.88 23.40 7.05
C GLY A 103 30.32 22.42 8.10
N GLY A 104 30.31 21.14 7.78
CA GLY A 104 30.82 20.10 8.69
C GLY A 104 29.86 19.69 9.78
N GLN A 105 28.64 20.20 9.75
CA GLN A 105 27.63 19.81 10.72
C GLN A 105 26.96 18.51 10.30
N PRO A 106 26.63 17.64 11.26
CA PRO A 106 25.91 16.42 10.93
C PRO A 106 24.51 16.75 10.41
N ILE A 107 24.04 15.92 9.48
CA ILE A 107 22.69 16.05 8.95
C ILE A 107 21.73 15.53 10.01
N VAL A 108 20.75 16.36 10.38
CA VAL A 108 19.74 16.01 11.37
C VAL A 108 18.40 15.86 10.69
N PHE A 109 17.74 14.73 10.93
CA PHE A 109 16.39 14.49 10.44
C PHE A 109 15.43 14.52 11.60
N GLU A 110 14.39 15.32 11.49
CA GLU A 110 13.40 15.45 12.53
C GLU A 110 12.01 15.34 11.90
N THR A 111 11.21 14.41 12.41
CA THR A 111 9.84 14.19 11.95
C THR A 111 8.88 14.61 13.06
N LYS A 112 7.95 15.50 12.71
CA LYS A 112 6.95 15.99 13.64
C LYS A 112 5.56 15.78 13.06
N VAL A 113 4.62 15.37 13.90
CA VAL A 113 3.21 15.34 13.56
C VAL A 113 2.58 16.62 14.11
N VAL A 114 2.03 17.43 13.23
CA VAL A 114 1.48 18.72 13.58
C VAL A 114 0.04 18.81 13.13
N LYS A 115 -0.81 19.35 13.99
CA LYS A 115 -2.19 19.65 13.67
C LYS A 115 -2.24 21.08 13.14
N THR A 116 -2.49 21.23 11.84
CA THR A 116 -2.44 22.53 11.18
C THR A 116 -3.38 23.55 11.82
N ARG A 117 -4.54 23.09 12.25
CA ARG A 117 -5.51 23.95 12.91
C ARG A 117 -4.93 24.60 14.19
N GLU A 118 -4.10 23.87 14.92
CA GLU A 118 -3.47 24.38 16.12
C GLU A 118 -2.42 25.43 15.82
N LEU A 119 -1.77 25.33 14.66
CA LEU A 119 -0.79 26.34 14.25
C LEU A 119 -1.44 27.70 14.00
N ASN A 120 -2.72 27.70 13.67
CA ASN A 120 -3.49 28.92 13.40
C ASN A 120 -4.37 29.32 14.58
N ALA A 121 -4.32 28.59 15.68
CA ALA A 121 -5.20 28.81 16.81
C ALA A 121 -4.90 30.11 17.57
N ASP A 122 -3.71 30.66 17.39
CA ASP A 122 -3.30 31.87 18.05
C ASP A 122 -3.69 33.15 17.30
N ASP A 123 -4.39 32.99 16.20
CA ASP A 123 -4.83 34.13 15.39
C ASP A 123 -5.95 34.94 16.05
#